data_6cce6c87ff636f61db003c808f9887b5
#
_entry.id   6cce6c87ff636f61db003c808f9887b5
#
_cell.length_a   1.000
_cell.length_b   1.000
_cell.length_c   1.000
_cell.angle_alpha   90.00
_cell.angle_beta   90.00
_cell.angle_gamma   90.00
#
_symmetry.space_group_name_H-M   'P 1'
#
loop_
_entity.id
_entity.type
_entity.pdbx_description
1 polymer ?
#
loop_
_entity_poly.entity_id
_entity_poly.type
_entity_poly.pdbx_seq_one_letter_code
_entity_poly.pdbx_strand_id
1 'polypeptide(L)'
;MNIHEYQAKQLFERFGVATPKGIAAATAQEAAQIARNMGLSQYVVKAQVHAGGRGKGTFKNGFKGGVHVVDSVEEVEDVAGKMLNQVLVTKQTGETGKLVSKIMVAEAVDLKKECYFAILQDRARECPVIVASTEGGMDIEEVAATRPEAIIREHIDPALGILPFQALKIAVALGLTGPLLRQATKLITNVYKLFTTLDCSLVEINPLVVTTDDRVCALDAKFNFDDNALYRHPEIMEMRDETEEDPREVEAGKYDLNYIGLDGNIGCMVNGAGLAMATMDIIKYYGGEPANFLDVGGSATEEMVTNAFRILTSDKNVKALLVNIFGGIMRCDVIAQGIVAAAKNIDMKIPLVVRLEGTNVEIGKKILADSGIAIIPADNLDEAAQKAVAAVK
;
A
#
# COMPACT_ATOMS: atom_id res chain seq x y z
N MET A 1 1.30 0.78 5.67
CA MET A 1 1.95 -0.53 5.52
C MET A 1 0.91 -1.60 5.28
N ASN A 2 1.15 -2.54 4.35
CA ASN A 2 0.29 -3.69 4.04
C ASN A 2 0.92 -4.97 4.59
N ILE A 3 0.10 -6.03 4.77
CA ILE A 3 0.57 -7.37 5.15
C ILE A 3 -0.04 -8.43 4.23
N HIS A 4 0.57 -9.61 4.20
CA HIS A 4 0.05 -10.76 3.46
C HIS A 4 -1.21 -11.37 4.10
N GLU A 5 -2.01 -12.09 3.32
CA GLU A 5 -3.23 -12.76 3.78
C GLU A 5 -2.97 -13.74 4.93
N TYR A 6 -1.87 -14.50 4.89
CA TYR A 6 -1.54 -15.43 5.99
C TYR A 6 -1.24 -14.71 7.31
N GLN A 7 -0.63 -13.51 7.26
CA GLN A 7 -0.40 -12.67 8.44
C GLN A 7 -1.72 -12.06 8.95
N ALA A 8 -2.58 -11.64 8.04
CA ALA A 8 -3.92 -11.18 8.39
C ALA A 8 -4.73 -12.26 9.15
N LYS A 9 -4.63 -13.54 8.74
CA LYS A 9 -5.25 -14.66 9.46
C LYS A 9 -4.70 -14.85 10.86
N GLN A 10 -3.38 -14.69 11.08
CA GLN A 10 -2.77 -14.74 12.41
C GLN A 10 -3.33 -13.64 13.33
N LEU A 11 -3.50 -12.42 12.79
CA LEU A 11 -4.13 -11.34 13.54
C LEU A 11 -5.60 -11.63 13.84
N PHE A 12 -6.35 -12.17 12.88
CA PHE A 12 -7.73 -12.60 13.13
C PHE A 12 -7.84 -13.62 14.25
N GLU A 13 -7.00 -14.64 14.26
CA GLU A 13 -6.96 -15.64 15.33
C GLU A 13 -6.67 -15.01 16.70
N ARG A 14 -5.67 -14.12 16.76
CA ARG A 14 -5.29 -13.37 17.98
C ARG A 14 -6.46 -12.56 18.56
N PHE A 15 -7.30 -11.99 17.70
CA PHE A 15 -8.47 -11.20 18.11
C PHE A 15 -9.77 -12.01 18.17
N GLY A 16 -9.73 -13.31 17.96
CA GLY A 16 -10.90 -14.19 18.00
C GLY A 16 -11.89 -13.96 16.87
N VAL A 17 -11.40 -13.51 15.71
CA VAL A 17 -12.15 -13.46 14.46
C VAL A 17 -12.05 -14.82 13.77
N ALA A 18 -13.19 -15.42 13.49
CA ALA A 18 -13.23 -16.74 12.83
C ALA A 18 -12.69 -16.62 11.39
N THR A 19 -11.74 -17.48 11.03
CA THR A 19 -11.15 -17.61 9.69
C THR A 19 -10.77 -19.07 9.44
N PRO A 20 -10.85 -19.59 8.21
CA PRO A 20 -10.31 -20.90 7.87
C PRO A 20 -8.80 -20.94 8.17
N LYS A 21 -8.31 -22.07 8.67
CA LYS A 21 -6.87 -22.23 8.94
C LYS A 21 -6.07 -21.98 7.66
N GLY A 22 -4.94 -21.29 7.78
CA GLY A 22 -4.04 -21.04 6.66
C GLY A 22 -2.61 -20.84 7.15
N ILE A 23 -1.67 -21.57 6.57
CA ILE A 23 -0.25 -21.55 6.97
C ILE A 23 0.59 -21.28 5.72
N ALA A 24 1.53 -20.33 5.83
CA ALA A 24 2.44 -20.00 4.74
C ALA A 24 3.56 -21.02 4.59
N ALA A 25 4.02 -21.23 3.36
CA ALA A 25 5.17 -22.04 3.00
C ALA A 25 6.05 -21.29 1.99
N ALA A 26 7.37 -21.44 2.12
CA ALA A 26 8.38 -20.90 1.23
C ALA A 26 8.92 -21.94 0.23
N THR A 27 8.64 -23.22 0.45
CA THR A 27 9.02 -24.33 -0.43
C THR A 27 7.86 -25.28 -0.68
N ALA A 28 7.88 -26.01 -1.80
CA ALA A 28 6.86 -26.99 -2.13
C ALA A 28 6.82 -28.15 -1.10
N GLN A 29 7.97 -28.56 -0.59
CA GLN A 29 8.10 -29.61 0.45
C GLN A 29 7.49 -29.15 1.77
N GLU A 30 7.71 -27.89 2.16
CA GLU A 30 7.07 -27.30 3.35
C GLU A 30 5.55 -27.24 3.19
N ALA A 31 5.05 -26.86 2.01
CA ALA A 31 3.62 -26.86 1.69
C ALA A 31 3.00 -28.26 1.85
N ALA A 32 3.66 -29.29 1.31
CA ALA A 32 3.24 -30.69 1.46
C ALA A 32 3.22 -31.12 2.93
N GLN A 33 4.24 -30.73 3.72
CA GLN A 33 4.30 -31.06 5.15
C GLN A 33 3.18 -30.39 5.94
N ILE A 34 2.87 -29.12 5.62
CA ILE A 34 1.74 -28.38 6.21
C ILE A 34 0.42 -29.11 5.89
N ALA A 35 0.20 -29.49 4.62
CA ALA A 35 -1.00 -30.21 4.21
C ALA A 35 -1.16 -31.56 4.95
N ARG A 36 -0.08 -32.33 5.09
CA ARG A 36 -0.08 -33.58 5.90
C ARG A 36 -0.48 -33.30 7.35
N ASN A 37 0.07 -32.26 7.97
CA ASN A 37 -0.21 -31.89 9.35
C ASN A 37 -1.65 -31.39 9.54
N MET A 38 -2.22 -30.74 8.53
CA MET A 38 -3.64 -30.30 8.56
C MET A 38 -4.60 -31.50 8.46
N GLY A 39 -4.24 -32.54 7.73
CA GLY A 39 -5.02 -33.77 7.62
C GLY A 39 -6.43 -33.59 7.05
N LEU A 40 -6.59 -32.66 6.09
CA LEU A 40 -7.87 -32.34 5.47
C LEU A 40 -8.08 -33.14 4.20
N SER A 41 -9.33 -33.26 3.77
CA SER A 41 -9.70 -33.90 2.50
C SER A 41 -9.53 -32.97 1.28
N GLN A 42 -9.49 -31.65 1.52
CA GLN A 42 -9.36 -30.64 0.47
C GLN A 42 -8.62 -29.41 0.98
N TYR A 43 -7.76 -28.85 0.16
CA TYR A 43 -6.90 -27.72 0.47
C TYR A 43 -7.08 -26.60 -0.54
N VAL A 44 -6.78 -25.38 -0.15
CA VAL A 44 -6.61 -24.23 -1.05
C VAL A 44 -5.15 -23.79 -1.01
N VAL A 45 -4.49 -23.74 -2.15
CA VAL A 45 -3.14 -23.20 -2.32
C VAL A 45 -3.25 -21.80 -2.91
N LYS A 46 -2.79 -20.79 -2.18
CA LYS A 46 -2.91 -19.38 -2.58
C LYS A 46 -1.54 -18.71 -2.65
N ALA A 47 -1.22 -18.09 -3.79
CA ALA A 47 -0.06 -17.21 -3.91
C ALA A 47 -0.18 -16.02 -2.95
N GLN A 48 0.90 -15.68 -2.25
CA GLN A 48 0.95 -14.56 -1.31
C GLN A 48 1.68 -13.39 -1.97
N VAL A 49 0.89 -12.44 -2.49
CA VAL A 49 1.35 -11.17 -3.08
C VAL A 49 0.37 -10.07 -2.71
N HIS A 50 0.84 -8.82 -2.58
CA HIS A 50 0.01 -7.65 -2.31
C HIS A 50 -0.73 -7.19 -3.59
N ALA A 51 -1.49 -8.10 -4.20
CA ALA A 51 -2.30 -7.80 -5.37
C ALA A 51 -3.60 -8.59 -5.35
N GLY A 52 -4.68 -7.93 -5.74
CA GLY A 52 -5.99 -8.55 -5.97
C GLY A 52 -6.06 -9.28 -7.30
N GLY A 53 -7.14 -10.07 -7.47
CA GLY A 53 -7.39 -10.80 -8.71
C GLY A 53 -6.46 -11.98 -8.96
N ARG A 54 -5.75 -12.48 -7.93
CA ARG A 54 -4.81 -13.62 -8.00
C ARG A 54 -5.38 -14.84 -8.69
N GLY A 55 -6.65 -15.19 -8.41
CA GLY A 55 -7.31 -16.34 -9.02
C GLY A 55 -7.44 -16.29 -10.55
N LYS A 56 -7.50 -15.07 -11.12
CA LYS A 56 -7.57 -14.84 -12.58
C LYS A 56 -6.20 -14.49 -13.20
N GLY A 57 -5.14 -14.42 -12.39
CA GLY A 57 -3.80 -14.10 -12.84
C GLY A 57 -3.16 -15.22 -13.68
N THR A 58 -2.03 -14.91 -14.29
CA THR A 58 -1.23 -15.88 -15.05
C THR A 58 0.24 -15.72 -14.69
N PHE A 59 0.91 -16.79 -14.39
CA PHE A 59 2.35 -16.78 -14.13
C PHE A 59 3.14 -16.67 -15.44
N LYS A 60 4.32 -16.07 -15.41
CA LYS A 60 5.19 -15.97 -16.60
C LYS A 60 5.66 -17.33 -17.14
N ASN A 61 5.61 -18.40 -16.35
CA ASN A 61 5.84 -19.78 -16.80
C ASN A 61 4.62 -20.41 -17.51
N GLY A 62 3.51 -19.65 -17.68
CA GLY A 62 2.29 -20.12 -18.34
C GLY A 62 1.27 -20.79 -17.40
N PHE A 63 1.59 -20.99 -16.11
CA PHE A 63 0.64 -21.53 -15.13
C PHE A 63 -0.46 -20.51 -14.85
N LYS A 64 -1.72 -20.94 -14.84
CA LYS A 64 -2.88 -20.06 -14.71
C LYS A 64 -3.46 -20.14 -13.29
N GLY A 65 -3.79 -19.01 -12.75
CA GLY A 65 -4.42 -18.89 -11.42
C GLY A 65 -3.41 -18.91 -10.28
N GLY A 66 -3.52 -17.95 -9.35
CA GLY A 66 -2.77 -17.91 -8.09
C GLY A 66 -3.58 -18.44 -6.90
N VAL A 67 -4.72 -19.10 -7.15
CA VAL A 67 -5.57 -19.76 -6.14
C VAL A 67 -6.08 -21.07 -6.73
N HIS A 68 -5.76 -22.18 -6.09
CA HIS A 68 -6.14 -23.53 -6.54
C HIS A 68 -6.73 -24.33 -5.38
N VAL A 69 -7.83 -25.02 -5.65
CA VAL A 69 -8.43 -26.02 -4.77
C VAL A 69 -7.89 -27.37 -5.22
N VAL A 70 -7.39 -28.17 -4.28
CA VAL A 70 -6.75 -29.47 -4.54
C VAL A 70 -7.16 -30.51 -3.49
N ASP A 71 -7.17 -31.79 -3.86
CA ASP A 71 -7.73 -32.87 -3.08
C ASP A 71 -6.68 -33.78 -2.42
N SER A 72 -5.39 -33.54 -2.68
CA SER A 72 -4.30 -34.36 -2.15
C SER A 72 -3.07 -33.54 -1.77
N VAL A 73 -2.22 -34.12 -0.93
CA VAL A 73 -0.94 -33.53 -0.51
C VAL A 73 0.03 -33.43 -1.70
N GLU A 74 0.02 -34.39 -2.59
CA GLU A 74 0.83 -34.44 -3.79
C GLU A 74 0.47 -33.30 -4.74
N GLU A 75 -0.82 -33.00 -4.89
CA GLU A 75 -1.29 -31.85 -5.66
C GLU A 75 -0.91 -30.50 -4.99
N VAL A 76 -0.94 -30.42 -3.65
CA VAL A 76 -0.44 -29.22 -2.93
C VAL A 76 1.02 -28.99 -3.28
N GLU A 77 1.87 -30.03 -3.28
CA GLU A 77 3.30 -29.91 -3.59
C GLU A 77 3.52 -29.49 -5.05
N ASP A 78 2.81 -30.10 -5.99
CA ASP A 78 2.91 -29.79 -7.43
C ASP A 78 2.50 -28.34 -7.72
N VAL A 79 1.34 -27.90 -7.21
CA VAL A 79 0.83 -26.54 -7.39
C VAL A 79 1.76 -25.52 -6.72
N ALA A 80 2.23 -25.79 -5.52
CA ALA A 80 3.20 -24.92 -4.83
C ALA A 80 4.49 -24.78 -5.64
N GLY A 81 5.01 -25.87 -6.21
CA GLY A 81 6.19 -25.86 -7.07
C GLY A 81 6.01 -25.03 -8.36
N LYS A 82 4.81 -25.00 -8.92
CA LYS A 82 4.49 -24.19 -10.12
C LYS A 82 4.34 -22.70 -9.82
N MET A 83 4.01 -22.33 -8.57
CA MET A 83 3.79 -20.93 -8.15
C MET A 83 5.03 -20.29 -7.54
N LEU A 84 5.77 -21.00 -6.68
CA LEU A 84 6.90 -20.46 -5.94
C LEU A 84 8.03 -20.03 -6.86
N ASN A 85 8.62 -18.87 -6.57
CA ASN A 85 9.68 -18.23 -7.34
C ASN A 85 9.27 -17.90 -8.79
N GLN A 86 7.97 -17.82 -9.07
CA GLN A 86 7.43 -17.39 -10.37
C GLN A 86 6.77 -16.01 -10.23
N VAL A 87 6.76 -15.27 -11.34
CA VAL A 87 6.12 -13.94 -11.39
C VAL A 87 4.66 -14.12 -11.79
N LEU A 88 3.76 -13.71 -10.90
CA LEU A 88 2.31 -13.68 -11.13
C LEU A 88 1.91 -12.32 -11.72
N VAL A 89 1.27 -12.34 -12.88
CA VAL A 89 0.71 -11.18 -13.57
C VAL A 89 -0.80 -11.15 -13.33
N THR A 90 -1.29 -10.04 -12.80
CA THR A 90 -2.73 -9.78 -12.59
C THR A 90 -3.12 -8.44 -13.21
N LYS A 91 -4.41 -8.11 -13.25
CA LYS A 91 -4.88 -6.80 -13.70
C LYS A 91 -4.28 -5.63 -12.88
N GLN A 92 -4.04 -5.86 -11.58
CA GLN A 92 -3.49 -4.84 -10.67
C GLN A 92 -1.97 -4.70 -10.77
N THR A 93 -1.24 -5.81 -11.01
CA THR A 93 0.23 -5.76 -11.11
C THR A 93 0.75 -5.29 -12.47
N GLY A 94 -0.13 -5.19 -13.47
CA GLY A 94 0.28 -4.93 -14.85
C GLY A 94 1.21 -6.02 -15.41
N GLU A 95 1.87 -5.74 -16.53
CA GLU A 95 2.75 -6.70 -17.25
C GLU A 95 4.02 -7.08 -16.46
N THR A 96 4.48 -6.21 -15.57
CA THR A 96 5.65 -6.49 -14.72
C THR A 96 5.39 -7.67 -13.81
N GLY A 97 4.20 -7.75 -13.23
CA GLY A 97 3.80 -8.79 -12.28
C GLY A 97 4.51 -8.65 -10.92
N LYS A 98 4.23 -9.61 -10.02
CA LYS A 98 4.86 -9.73 -8.70
C LYS A 98 5.45 -11.12 -8.51
N LEU A 99 6.64 -11.20 -7.93
CA LEU A 99 7.32 -12.46 -7.59
C LEU A 99 6.60 -13.13 -6.42
N VAL A 100 6.22 -14.39 -6.57
CA VAL A 100 5.63 -15.18 -5.48
C VAL A 100 6.73 -15.86 -4.67
N SER A 101 7.10 -15.25 -3.56
CA SER A 101 8.11 -15.80 -2.62
C SER A 101 7.50 -16.79 -1.64
N LYS A 102 6.20 -16.68 -1.37
CA LYS A 102 5.45 -17.55 -0.44
C LYS A 102 4.11 -17.93 -1.03
N ILE A 103 3.64 -19.11 -0.66
CA ILE A 103 2.24 -19.52 -0.84
C ILE A 103 1.61 -19.77 0.53
N MET A 104 0.30 -19.84 0.58
CA MET A 104 -0.44 -20.28 1.77
C MET A 104 -1.21 -21.56 1.43
N VAL A 105 -1.07 -22.58 2.28
CA VAL A 105 -1.93 -23.75 2.30
C VAL A 105 -3.04 -23.50 3.29
N ALA A 106 -4.29 -23.55 2.86
CA ALA A 106 -5.45 -23.25 3.70
C ALA A 106 -6.53 -24.34 3.62
N GLU A 107 -7.39 -24.37 4.64
CA GLU A 107 -8.62 -25.14 4.66
C GLU A 107 -9.55 -24.71 3.52
N ALA A 108 -10.00 -25.64 2.70
CA ALA A 108 -11.10 -25.40 1.77
C ALA A 108 -12.43 -25.41 2.54
N VAL A 109 -13.30 -24.45 2.23
CA VAL A 109 -14.64 -24.35 2.83
C VAL A 109 -15.69 -24.22 1.75
N ASP A 110 -16.80 -24.95 1.91
CA ASP A 110 -17.94 -24.83 1.01
C ASP A 110 -18.78 -23.59 1.37
N LEU A 111 -19.04 -22.76 0.38
CA LEU A 111 -19.68 -21.46 0.55
C LEU A 111 -21.19 -21.54 0.33
N LYS A 112 -21.95 -21.03 1.29
CA LYS A 112 -23.41 -20.87 1.21
C LYS A 112 -23.80 -19.44 0.85
N LYS A 113 -23.01 -18.46 1.33
CA LYS A 113 -23.22 -17.03 1.08
C LYS A 113 -21.91 -16.28 1.16
N GLU A 114 -21.74 -15.31 0.27
CA GLU A 114 -20.61 -14.37 0.27
C GLU A 114 -21.12 -12.96 0.52
N CYS A 115 -20.44 -12.22 1.39
CA CYS A 115 -20.74 -10.83 1.71
C CYS A 115 -19.45 -10.02 1.63
N TYR A 116 -19.57 -8.71 1.48
CA TYR A 116 -18.48 -7.76 1.65
C TYR A 116 -18.53 -7.15 3.04
N PHE A 117 -17.37 -6.94 3.64
CA PHE A 117 -17.23 -6.24 4.91
C PHE A 117 -15.90 -5.49 4.96
N ALA A 118 -15.92 -4.21 5.31
CA ALA A 118 -14.71 -3.43 5.54
C ALA A 118 -14.89 -2.43 6.67
N ILE A 119 -13.77 -2.06 7.31
CA ILE A 119 -13.67 -0.92 8.23
C ILE A 119 -12.58 -0.01 7.69
N LEU A 120 -12.90 1.28 7.54
CA LEU A 120 -11.99 2.31 7.06
C LEU A 120 -12.29 3.66 7.74
N GLN A 121 -11.43 4.66 7.52
CA GLN A 121 -11.63 6.01 8.03
C GLN A 121 -12.47 6.85 7.06
N ASP A 122 -13.59 7.41 7.53
CA ASP A 122 -14.32 8.44 6.81
C ASP A 122 -13.74 9.82 7.18
N ARG A 123 -12.92 10.37 6.28
CA ARG A 123 -12.25 11.66 6.49
C ARG A 123 -13.22 12.83 6.57
N ALA A 124 -14.36 12.75 5.88
CA ALA A 124 -15.35 13.82 5.88
C ALA A 124 -16.11 13.90 7.22
N ARG A 125 -16.27 12.74 7.89
CA ARG A 125 -16.95 12.64 9.19
C ARG A 125 -15.98 12.43 10.36
N GLU A 126 -14.69 12.35 10.10
CA GLU A 126 -13.62 12.19 11.09
C GLU A 126 -13.82 11.01 12.04
N CYS A 127 -14.36 9.89 11.50
CA CYS A 127 -14.66 8.70 12.29
C CYS A 127 -14.50 7.41 11.48
N PRO A 128 -14.31 6.26 12.14
CA PRO A 128 -14.38 4.97 11.47
C PRO A 128 -15.76 4.72 10.87
N VAL A 129 -15.79 4.14 9.69
CA VAL A 129 -17.02 3.67 9.04
C VAL A 129 -16.90 2.18 8.71
N ILE A 130 -17.94 1.43 9.03
CA ILE A 130 -18.11 0.07 8.56
C ILE A 130 -18.89 0.12 7.27
N VAL A 131 -18.33 -0.49 6.23
CA VAL A 131 -18.97 -0.67 4.92
C VAL A 131 -19.24 -2.14 4.73
N ALA A 132 -20.47 -2.52 4.43
CA ALA A 132 -20.86 -3.90 4.23
C ALA A 132 -21.82 -4.02 3.06
N SER A 133 -21.86 -5.20 2.43
CA SER A 133 -22.81 -5.52 1.36
C SER A 133 -23.12 -7.02 1.34
N THR A 134 -24.31 -7.37 0.88
CA THR A 134 -24.67 -8.76 0.57
C THR A 134 -24.00 -9.27 -0.71
N GLU A 135 -23.33 -8.39 -1.45
CA GLU A 135 -22.58 -8.67 -2.67
C GLU A 135 -21.09 -8.83 -2.32
N GLY A 136 -20.65 -10.06 -2.08
CA GLY A 136 -19.26 -10.39 -1.78
C GLY A 136 -18.53 -11.05 -2.94
N GLY A 137 -17.20 -11.15 -2.83
CA GLY A 137 -16.35 -11.80 -3.84
C GLY A 137 -16.19 -11.01 -5.15
N MET A 138 -16.62 -9.75 -5.19
CA MET A 138 -16.56 -8.89 -6.37
C MET A 138 -16.03 -7.50 -6.02
N ASP A 139 -15.81 -6.68 -7.06
CA ASP A 139 -15.32 -5.31 -6.93
C ASP A 139 -16.40 -4.44 -6.28
N ILE A 140 -16.12 -3.94 -5.07
CA ILE A 140 -17.10 -3.16 -4.29
C ILE A 140 -17.31 -1.76 -4.88
N GLU A 141 -16.32 -1.21 -5.58
CA GLU A 141 -16.44 0.08 -6.26
C GLU A 141 -17.45 -0.02 -7.41
N GLU A 142 -17.47 -1.14 -8.13
CA GLU A 142 -18.46 -1.39 -9.18
C GLU A 142 -19.87 -1.54 -8.57
N VAL A 143 -19.99 -2.23 -7.45
CA VAL A 143 -21.27 -2.34 -6.71
C VAL A 143 -21.74 -0.96 -6.25
N ALA A 144 -20.86 -0.16 -5.66
CA ALA A 144 -21.18 1.18 -5.19
C ALA A 144 -21.60 2.14 -6.32
N ALA A 145 -21.01 2.00 -7.52
CA ALA A 145 -21.34 2.82 -8.69
C ALA A 145 -22.66 2.40 -9.33
N THR A 146 -22.97 1.10 -9.39
CA THR A 146 -24.14 0.57 -10.10
C THR A 146 -25.35 0.35 -9.21
N ARG A 147 -25.14 0.02 -7.94
CA ARG A 147 -26.18 -0.30 -6.93
C ARG A 147 -25.85 0.29 -5.57
N PRO A 148 -25.79 1.62 -5.42
CA PRO A 148 -25.38 2.30 -4.18
C PRO A 148 -26.26 1.93 -2.97
N GLU A 149 -27.52 1.50 -3.20
CA GLU A 149 -28.43 1.01 -2.17
C GLU A 149 -28.03 -0.35 -1.57
N ALA A 150 -27.19 -1.12 -2.26
CA ALA A 150 -26.63 -2.38 -1.74
C ALA A 150 -25.51 -2.15 -0.73
N ILE A 151 -25.04 -0.91 -0.58
CA ILE A 151 -23.96 -0.54 0.33
C ILE A 151 -24.52 -0.07 1.67
N ILE A 152 -24.27 -0.86 2.69
CA ILE A 152 -24.58 -0.56 4.08
C ILE A 152 -23.41 0.26 4.65
N ARG A 153 -23.71 1.41 5.27
CA ARG A 153 -22.71 2.23 5.98
C ARG A 153 -23.14 2.45 7.42
N GLU A 154 -22.23 2.18 8.34
CA GLU A 154 -22.43 2.44 9.77
C GLU A 154 -21.20 3.21 10.31
N HIS A 155 -21.41 4.47 10.70
CA HIS A 155 -20.37 5.32 11.28
C HIS A 155 -20.28 5.04 12.77
N ILE A 156 -19.05 4.94 13.27
CA ILE A 156 -18.78 4.61 14.68
C ILE A 156 -18.16 5.84 15.35
N ASP A 157 -18.79 6.31 16.42
CA ASP A 157 -18.22 7.36 17.25
C ASP A 157 -16.92 6.85 17.89
N PRO A 158 -15.75 7.48 17.64
CA PRO A 158 -14.47 7.02 18.15
C PRO A 158 -14.38 7.09 19.69
N ALA A 159 -15.16 7.95 20.34
CA ALA A 159 -15.17 8.06 21.80
C ALA A 159 -15.96 6.93 22.47
N LEU A 160 -16.98 6.39 21.79
CA LEU A 160 -17.83 5.31 22.30
C LEU A 160 -17.37 3.93 21.82
N GLY A 161 -16.73 3.88 20.65
CA GLY A 161 -16.47 2.62 19.93
C GLY A 161 -17.74 1.97 19.39
N ILE A 162 -17.59 0.76 18.84
CA ILE A 162 -18.75 0.04 18.30
C ILE A 162 -19.70 -0.41 19.42
N LEU A 163 -20.95 -0.04 19.29
CA LEU A 163 -22.00 -0.45 20.22
C LEU A 163 -22.65 -1.77 19.76
N PRO A 164 -23.13 -2.63 20.69
CA PRO A 164 -23.67 -3.94 20.34
C PRO A 164 -24.82 -3.89 19.30
N PHE A 165 -25.66 -2.86 19.36
CA PHE A 165 -26.76 -2.70 18.42
C PHE A 165 -26.29 -2.37 16.99
N GLN A 166 -25.14 -1.69 16.83
CA GLN A 166 -24.57 -1.37 15.51
C GLN A 166 -24.06 -2.63 14.82
N ALA A 167 -23.30 -3.46 15.54
CA ALA A 167 -22.85 -4.76 15.02
C ALA A 167 -24.05 -5.66 14.68
N LEU A 168 -25.10 -5.67 15.52
CA LEU A 168 -26.34 -6.40 15.27
C LEU A 168 -27.04 -5.88 14.01
N LYS A 169 -27.20 -4.56 13.87
CA LYS A 169 -27.81 -3.90 12.70
C LYS A 169 -27.12 -4.31 11.39
N ILE A 170 -25.78 -4.30 11.37
CA ILE A 170 -25.01 -4.72 10.20
C ILE A 170 -25.26 -6.20 9.89
N ALA A 171 -25.20 -7.08 10.90
CA ALA A 171 -25.43 -8.51 10.72
C ALA A 171 -26.84 -8.82 10.18
N VAL A 172 -27.87 -8.11 10.67
CA VAL A 172 -29.24 -8.20 10.15
C VAL A 172 -29.32 -7.70 8.71
N ALA A 173 -28.70 -6.56 8.40
CA ALA A 173 -28.69 -5.99 7.05
C ALA A 173 -27.94 -6.89 6.05
N LEU A 174 -26.93 -7.65 6.50
CA LEU A 174 -26.32 -8.72 5.72
C LEU A 174 -27.22 -9.96 5.56
N GLY A 175 -28.44 -9.95 6.10
CA GLY A 175 -29.42 -11.03 6.00
C GLY A 175 -29.08 -12.26 6.83
N LEU A 176 -28.29 -12.10 7.90
CA LEU A 176 -27.92 -13.18 8.80
C LEU A 176 -28.97 -13.31 9.91
N THR A 177 -29.35 -14.55 10.25
CA THR A 177 -30.41 -14.85 11.19
C THR A 177 -30.03 -15.98 12.14
N GLY A 178 -30.77 -16.15 13.22
CA GLY A 178 -30.58 -17.25 14.16
C GLY A 178 -29.15 -17.32 14.75
N PRO A 179 -28.52 -18.51 14.77
CA PRO A 179 -27.17 -18.67 15.30
C PRO A 179 -26.10 -17.87 14.54
N LEU A 180 -26.28 -17.65 13.21
CA LEU A 180 -25.37 -16.89 12.36
C LEU A 180 -25.33 -15.42 12.78
N LEU A 181 -26.44 -14.86 13.23
CA LEU A 181 -26.53 -13.48 13.70
C LEU A 181 -25.58 -13.23 14.90
N ARG A 182 -25.53 -14.16 15.84
CA ARG A 182 -24.63 -14.08 17.00
C ARG A 182 -23.16 -14.19 16.60
N GLN A 183 -22.83 -15.11 15.68
CA GLN A 183 -21.49 -15.28 15.16
C GLN A 183 -21.02 -14.02 14.43
N ALA A 184 -21.85 -13.46 13.54
CA ALA A 184 -21.54 -12.25 12.79
C ALA A 184 -21.36 -11.03 13.72
N THR A 185 -22.24 -10.82 14.68
CA THR A 185 -22.15 -9.73 15.66
C THR A 185 -20.84 -9.80 16.43
N LYS A 186 -20.45 -11.01 16.89
CA LYS A 186 -19.16 -11.23 17.56
C LYS A 186 -17.98 -10.94 16.62
N LEU A 187 -18.02 -11.43 15.38
CA LEU A 187 -16.98 -11.22 14.39
C LEU A 187 -16.81 -9.73 14.10
N ILE A 188 -17.88 -9.00 13.80
CA ILE A 188 -17.87 -7.55 13.53
C ILE A 188 -17.25 -6.78 14.70
N THR A 189 -17.67 -7.09 15.93
CA THR A 189 -17.12 -6.44 17.14
C THR A 189 -15.62 -6.72 17.30
N ASN A 190 -15.17 -7.95 17.05
CA ASN A 190 -13.78 -8.34 17.15
C ASN A 190 -12.92 -7.71 16.05
N VAL A 191 -13.42 -7.59 14.81
CA VAL A 191 -12.71 -6.89 13.72
C VAL A 191 -12.58 -5.41 14.04
N TYR A 192 -13.61 -4.77 14.59
CA TYR A 192 -13.52 -3.38 15.02
C TYR A 192 -12.48 -3.19 16.14
N LYS A 193 -12.47 -4.09 17.13
CA LYS A 193 -11.45 -4.08 18.20
C LYS A 193 -10.05 -4.23 17.63
N LEU A 194 -9.85 -5.14 16.68
CA LEU A 194 -8.59 -5.32 15.98
C LEU A 194 -8.19 -4.03 15.27
N PHE A 195 -9.10 -3.46 14.45
CA PHE A 195 -8.90 -2.23 13.69
C PHE A 195 -8.39 -1.08 14.56
N THR A 196 -9.05 -0.84 15.69
CA THR A 196 -8.68 0.26 16.59
C THR A 196 -7.45 -0.03 17.45
N THR A 197 -7.23 -1.30 17.86
CA THR A 197 -6.09 -1.68 18.72
C THR A 197 -4.77 -1.65 17.94
N LEU A 198 -4.79 -1.98 16.66
CA LEU A 198 -3.60 -2.06 15.81
C LEU A 198 -3.42 -0.85 14.88
N ASP A 199 -4.18 0.22 15.08
CA ASP A 199 -4.16 1.42 14.26
C ASP A 199 -4.24 1.13 12.76
N CYS A 200 -5.22 0.28 12.39
CA CYS A 200 -5.48 0.01 11.00
C CYS A 200 -6.11 1.24 10.32
N SER A 201 -5.72 1.54 9.10
CA SER A 201 -6.41 2.49 8.22
C SER A 201 -7.47 1.82 7.34
N LEU A 202 -7.30 0.52 7.11
CA LEU A 202 -8.25 -0.35 6.40
C LEU A 202 -8.16 -1.77 6.93
N VAL A 203 -9.31 -2.39 7.18
CA VAL A 203 -9.48 -3.85 7.27
C VAL A 203 -10.61 -4.22 6.34
N GLU A 204 -10.31 -4.93 5.26
CA GLU A 204 -11.28 -5.39 4.28
C GLU A 204 -11.35 -6.92 4.32
N ILE A 205 -12.56 -7.46 4.35
CA ILE A 205 -12.86 -8.89 4.29
C ILE A 205 -13.73 -9.11 3.05
N ASN A 206 -13.14 -9.68 2.01
CA ASN A 206 -13.82 -9.89 0.74
C ASN A 206 -13.44 -11.24 0.11
N PRO A 207 -14.26 -12.29 0.35
CA PRO A 207 -15.56 -12.24 1.03
C PRO A 207 -15.55 -12.55 2.54
N LEU A 208 -16.50 -11.99 3.26
CA LEU A 208 -17.02 -12.52 4.52
C LEU A 208 -18.03 -13.61 4.16
N VAL A 209 -17.84 -14.82 4.66
CA VAL A 209 -18.64 -15.97 4.18
C VAL A 209 -19.50 -16.60 5.26
N VAL A 210 -20.62 -17.17 4.81
CA VAL A 210 -21.34 -18.21 5.54
C VAL A 210 -21.05 -19.54 4.86
N THR A 211 -20.54 -20.49 5.59
CA THR A 211 -20.23 -21.83 5.08
C THR A 211 -21.46 -22.75 5.13
N THR A 212 -21.40 -23.87 4.43
CA THR A 212 -22.49 -24.88 4.41
C THR A 212 -22.71 -25.55 5.75
N ASP A 213 -21.68 -25.57 6.62
CA ASP A 213 -21.73 -26.03 8.01
C ASP A 213 -22.10 -24.90 9.00
N ASP A 214 -22.72 -23.81 8.50
CA ASP A 214 -23.25 -22.70 9.28
C ASP A 214 -22.22 -21.97 10.17
N ARG A 215 -20.99 -21.79 9.67
CA ARG A 215 -19.98 -20.87 10.23
C ARG A 215 -20.00 -19.52 9.52
N VAL A 216 -19.79 -18.42 10.28
CA VAL A 216 -19.49 -17.09 9.73
C VAL A 216 -17.99 -16.84 9.90
N CYS A 217 -17.26 -16.66 8.79
CA CYS A 217 -15.82 -16.46 8.86
C CYS A 217 -15.28 -15.50 7.77
N ALA A 218 -14.12 -14.91 8.07
CA ALA A 218 -13.35 -14.11 7.13
C ALA A 218 -12.54 -15.04 6.22
N LEU A 219 -12.87 -15.10 4.91
CA LEU A 219 -12.20 -15.99 3.97
C LEU A 219 -10.91 -15.40 3.42
N ASP A 220 -10.98 -14.16 2.93
CA ASP A 220 -9.83 -13.39 2.46
C ASP A 220 -9.82 -12.02 3.13
N ALA A 221 -8.64 -11.44 3.34
CA ALA A 221 -8.50 -10.18 4.05
C ALA A 221 -7.36 -9.34 3.50
N LYS A 222 -7.61 -8.02 3.49
CA LYS A 222 -6.61 -7.00 3.21
C LYS A 222 -6.53 -6.04 4.39
N PHE A 223 -5.30 -5.77 4.83
CA PHE A 223 -5.01 -4.86 5.92
C PHE A 223 -4.08 -3.75 5.46
N ASN A 224 -4.44 -2.53 5.85
CA ASN A 224 -3.52 -1.39 5.80
C ASN A 224 -3.42 -0.82 7.22
N PHE A 225 -2.20 -0.60 7.68
CA PHE A 225 -1.91 0.06 8.95
C PHE A 225 -1.55 1.53 8.72
N ASP A 226 -1.77 2.36 9.74
CA ASP A 226 -1.27 3.73 9.75
C ASP A 226 0.24 3.71 9.98
N ASP A 227 1.01 4.14 8.99
CA ASP A 227 2.47 4.18 9.07
C ASP A 227 2.98 5.07 10.21
N ASN A 228 2.22 6.12 10.56
CA ASN A 228 2.56 7.02 11.67
C ASN A 228 2.37 6.36 13.05
N ALA A 229 1.67 5.24 13.14
CA ALA A 229 1.45 4.49 14.38
C ALA A 229 2.36 3.28 14.55
N LEU A 230 3.09 2.87 13.51
CA LEU A 230 3.89 1.63 13.50
C LEU A 230 4.96 1.59 14.59
N TYR A 231 5.49 2.74 15.01
CA TYR A 231 6.47 2.82 16.10
C TYR A 231 5.99 2.20 17.43
N ARG A 232 4.68 2.13 17.64
CA ARG A 232 4.06 1.50 18.82
C ARG A 232 3.59 0.06 18.59
N HIS A 233 3.78 -0.48 17.38
CA HIS A 233 3.42 -1.83 16.96
C HIS A 233 4.61 -2.57 16.35
N PRO A 234 5.68 -2.87 17.13
CA PRO A 234 6.87 -3.53 16.59
C PRO A 234 6.55 -4.89 15.98
N GLU A 235 5.57 -5.63 16.53
CA GLU A 235 5.13 -6.91 16.00
C GLU A 235 4.45 -6.81 14.63
N ILE A 236 3.86 -5.65 14.31
CA ILE A 236 3.32 -5.38 12.96
C ILE A 236 4.45 -4.99 12.01
N MET A 237 5.43 -4.21 12.49
CA MET A 237 6.62 -3.88 11.70
C MET A 237 7.39 -5.13 11.25
N GLU A 238 7.48 -6.18 12.07
CA GLU A 238 8.09 -7.46 11.72
C GLU A 238 7.34 -8.21 10.59
N MET A 239 6.08 -7.86 10.35
CA MET A 239 5.27 -8.43 9.26
C MET A 239 5.51 -7.75 7.91
N ARG A 240 6.26 -6.65 7.86
CA ARG A 240 6.55 -5.90 6.64
C ARG A 240 7.31 -6.76 5.63
N ASP A 241 6.88 -6.71 4.38
CA ASP A 241 7.57 -7.34 3.26
C ASP A 241 8.02 -6.24 2.28
N GLU A 242 9.27 -5.81 2.43
CA GLU A 242 9.85 -4.75 1.59
C GLU A 242 9.93 -5.16 0.10
N THR A 243 9.87 -6.45 -0.22
CA THR A 243 9.88 -6.92 -1.62
C THR A 243 8.57 -6.64 -2.35
N GLU A 244 7.51 -6.34 -1.60
CA GLU A 244 6.19 -5.97 -2.13
C GLU A 244 6.00 -4.45 -2.28
N GLU A 245 6.92 -3.65 -1.74
CA GLU A 245 6.90 -2.18 -1.79
C GLU A 245 7.68 -1.65 -3.01
N ASP A 246 7.58 -0.34 -3.28
CA ASP A 246 8.45 0.31 -4.27
C ASP A 246 9.88 0.39 -3.70
N PRO A 247 10.89 -0.15 -4.38
CA PRO A 247 12.27 -0.11 -3.89
C PRO A 247 12.78 1.31 -3.59
N ARG A 248 12.24 2.33 -4.28
CA ARG A 248 12.60 3.74 -4.07
C ARG A 248 11.99 4.26 -2.77
N GLU A 249 10.75 3.85 -2.42
CA GLU A 249 10.10 4.18 -1.16
C GLU A 249 10.82 3.51 0.01
N VAL A 250 11.19 2.24 -0.14
CA VAL A 250 12.00 1.50 0.85
C VAL A 250 13.35 2.18 1.07
N GLU A 251 14.05 2.56 -0.02
CA GLU A 251 15.35 3.23 0.08
C GLU A 251 15.22 4.62 0.73
N ALA A 252 14.18 5.38 0.36
CA ALA A 252 13.90 6.71 0.93
C ALA A 252 13.65 6.65 2.45
N GLY A 253 12.93 5.64 2.91
CA GLY A 253 12.65 5.43 4.33
C GLY A 253 13.91 5.24 5.18
N LYS A 254 15.02 4.74 4.63
CA LYS A 254 16.29 4.58 5.35
C LYS A 254 16.95 5.92 5.71
N TYR A 255 16.56 6.99 5.05
CA TYR A 255 17.10 8.34 5.19
C TYR A 255 16.08 9.34 5.72
N ASP A 256 14.98 8.87 6.31
CA ASP A 256 13.86 9.70 6.78
C ASP A 256 13.28 10.63 5.70
N LEU A 257 13.29 10.19 4.45
CA LEU A 257 12.71 10.89 3.32
C LEU A 257 11.29 10.39 3.04
N ASN A 258 10.33 11.32 2.91
CA ASN A 258 8.97 10.98 2.49
C ASN A 258 8.91 10.96 0.95
N TYR A 259 8.98 9.77 0.36
CA TYR A 259 8.94 9.54 -1.08
C TYR A 259 7.71 8.71 -1.47
N ILE A 260 7.05 9.11 -2.56
CA ILE A 260 5.99 8.33 -3.23
C ILE A 260 6.26 8.38 -4.73
N GLY A 261 6.41 7.21 -5.36
CA GLY A 261 6.58 7.09 -6.80
C GLY A 261 5.29 7.39 -7.58
N LEU A 262 5.41 8.12 -8.70
CA LEU A 262 4.35 8.40 -9.66
C LEU A 262 4.82 8.05 -11.07
N ASP A 263 3.90 8.09 -12.06
CA ASP A 263 4.18 7.65 -13.44
C ASP A 263 4.72 8.75 -14.35
N GLY A 264 5.14 9.90 -13.82
CA GLY A 264 5.60 11.05 -14.59
C GLY A 264 7.08 10.99 -15.01
N ASN A 265 7.57 12.14 -15.50
CA ASN A 265 8.93 12.30 -16.02
C ASN A 265 9.68 13.53 -15.46
N ILE A 266 9.07 14.29 -14.54
CA ILE A 266 9.70 15.40 -13.82
C ILE A 266 9.87 14.99 -12.37
N GLY A 267 11.11 14.73 -11.94
CA GLY A 267 11.44 14.44 -10.56
C GLY A 267 11.35 15.69 -9.70
N CYS A 268 10.70 15.58 -8.54
CA CYS A 268 10.48 16.70 -7.62
C CYS A 268 11.20 16.48 -6.29
N MET A 269 11.92 17.50 -5.79
CA MET A 269 12.47 17.54 -4.44
C MET A 269 12.05 18.84 -3.76
N VAL A 270 11.38 18.73 -2.64
CA VAL A 270 10.75 19.87 -1.96
C VAL A 270 10.92 19.74 -0.44
N ASN A 271 10.91 20.83 0.29
CA ASN A 271 10.84 20.80 1.74
C ASN A 271 9.47 21.23 2.24
N GLY A 272 8.71 20.26 2.68
CA GLY A 272 7.35 20.39 3.20
C GLY A 272 6.28 19.84 2.26
N ALA A 273 5.42 18.98 2.80
CA ALA A 273 4.41 18.24 2.07
C ALA A 273 3.42 19.14 1.30
N GLY A 274 2.99 20.28 1.90
CA GLY A 274 2.11 21.25 1.23
C GLY A 274 2.78 21.89 0.01
N LEU A 275 4.06 22.24 0.12
CA LEU A 275 4.83 22.79 -1.00
C LEU A 275 5.07 21.73 -2.09
N ALA A 276 5.27 20.47 -1.71
CA ALA A 276 5.41 19.36 -2.65
C ALA A 276 4.12 19.17 -3.46
N MET A 277 2.95 19.14 -2.81
CA MET A 277 1.66 19.06 -3.51
C MET A 277 1.45 20.24 -4.45
N ALA A 278 1.68 21.47 -4.00
CA ALA A 278 1.57 22.66 -4.84
C ALA A 278 2.54 22.64 -6.03
N THR A 279 3.74 22.07 -5.85
CA THR A 279 4.74 21.92 -6.92
C THR A 279 4.25 20.92 -7.98
N MET A 280 3.68 19.81 -7.56
CA MET A 280 3.09 18.82 -8.47
C MET A 280 1.89 19.39 -9.22
N ASP A 281 1.02 20.13 -8.55
CA ASP A 281 -0.17 20.73 -9.15
C ASP A 281 0.20 21.75 -10.25
N ILE A 282 1.19 22.60 -9.99
CA ILE A 282 1.62 23.60 -10.98
C ILE A 282 2.35 22.97 -12.17
N ILE A 283 3.12 21.88 -11.96
CA ILE A 283 3.69 21.08 -13.06
C ILE A 283 2.56 20.54 -13.94
N LYS A 284 1.52 19.97 -13.35
CA LYS A 284 0.33 19.49 -14.06
C LYS A 284 -0.38 20.61 -14.80
N TYR A 285 -0.54 21.78 -14.18
CA TYR A 285 -1.17 22.96 -14.79
C TYR A 285 -0.48 23.37 -16.10
N TYR A 286 0.87 23.28 -16.17
CA TYR A 286 1.64 23.54 -17.38
C TYR A 286 1.77 22.36 -18.34
N GLY A 287 1.04 21.28 -18.10
CA GLY A 287 0.98 20.08 -18.95
C GLY A 287 2.20 19.16 -18.80
N GLY A 288 2.89 19.22 -17.66
CA GLY A 288 3.94 18.28 -17.27
C GLY A 288 3.40 17.13 -16.41
N GLU A 289 4.24 16.12 -16.20
CA GLU A 289 3.89 14.94 -15.42
C GLU A 289 4.92 14.74 -14.29
N PRO A 290 4.55 14.98 -12.98
CA PRO A 290 5.43 14.74 -11.86
C PRO A 290 5.69 13.24 -11.70
N ALA A 291 6.98 12.87 -11.52
CA ALA A 291 7.43 11.49 -11.38
C ALA A 291 7.34 10.99 -9.93
N ASN A 292 7.22 11.88 -8.97
CA ASN A 292 7.20 11.55 -7.56
C ASN A 292 6.69 12.70 -6.69
N PHE A 293 6.23 12.34 -5.50
CA PHE A 293 6.23 13.21 -4.34
C PHE A 293 7.53 12.98 -3.57
N LEU A 294 8.24 14.02 -3.15
CA LEU A 294 9.39 13.91 -2.25
C LEU A 294 9.50 15.14 -1.36
N ASP A 295 9.31 14.91 -0.07
CA ASP A 295 9.52 15.90 0.98
C ASP A 295 10.78 15.54 1.78
N VAL A 296 11.79 16.41 1.72
CA VAL A 296 13.02 16.24 2.49
C VAL A 296 12.94 16.80 3.92
N GLY A 297 11.76 17.35 4.30
CA GLY A 297 11.53 17.93 5.61
C GLY A 297 12.22 19.27 5.87
N GLY A 298 11.96 19.83 7.04
CA GLY A 298 12.50 21.15 7.45
C GLY A 298 13.91 21.10 8.07
N SER A 299 14.50 19.91 8.26
CA SER A 299 15.82 19.69 8.88
C SER A 299 16.78 18.89 8.00
N ALA A 300 16.53 18.88 6.66
CA ALA A 300 17.33 18.08 5.75
C ALA A 300 18.82 18.39 5.84
N THR A 301 19.61 17.32 5.89
CA THR A 301 21.08 17.35 5.88
C THR A 301 21.61 17.20 4.45
N GLU A 302 22.91 17.46 4.26
CA GLU A 302 23.59 17.18 2.99
C GLU A 302 23.44 15.70 2.57
N GLU A 303 23.50 14.77 3.51
CA GLU A 303 23.33 13.34 3.27
C GLU A 303 21.91 13.02 2.76
N MET A 304 20.87 13.56 3.39
CA MET A 304 19.48 13.40 2.97
C MET A 304 19.29 13.93 1.55
N VAL A 305 19.79 15.13 1.26
CA VAL A 305 19.72 15.73 -0.08
C VAL A 305 20.43 14.87 -1.12
N THR A 306 21.63 14.37 -0.80
CA THR A 306 22.40 13.50 -1.70
C THR A 306 21.64 12.20 -2.00
N ASN A 307 21.06 11.56 -1.00
CA ASN A 307 20.29 10.34 -1.19
C ASN A 307 18.97 10.61 -1.92
N ALA A 308 18.31 11.75 -1.66
CA ALA A 308 17.15 12.19 -2.43
C ALA A 308 17.46 12.28 -3.94
N PHE A 309 18.56 12.93 -4.31
CA PHE A 309 19.00 12.99 -5.72
C PHE A 309 19.31 11.61 -6.29
N ARG A 310 19.96 10.72 -5.52
CA ARG A 310 20.27 9.35 -5.96
C ARG A 310 19.00 8.57 -6.25
N ILE A 311 17.99 8.67 -5.38
CA ILE A 311 16.68 8.03 -5.55
C ILE A 311 15.98 8.59 -6.80
N LEU A 312 15.90 9.91 -6.95
CA LEU A 312 15.26 10.56 -8.10
C LEU A 312 15.91 10.16 -9.43
N THR A 313 17.25 10.13 -9.49
CA THR A 313 18.01 9.80 -10.71
C THR A 313 18.06 8.30 -11.01
N SER A 314 17.67 7.44 -10.06
CA SER A 314 17.53 6.00 -10.28
C SER A 314 16.31 5.66 -11.14
N ASP A 315 15.32 6.54 -11.20
CA ASP A 315 14.15 6.37 -12.07
C ASP A 315 14.49 6.73 -13.52
N LYS A 316 14.46 5.75 -14.39
CA LYS A 316 14.75 5.90 -15.83
C LYS A 316 13.74 6.76 -16.58
N ASN A 317 12.55 6.96 -16.01
CA ASN A 317 11.51 7.81 -16.59
C ASN A 317 11.77 9.28 -16.34
N VAL A 318 12.55 9.63 -15.31
CA VAL A 318 12.87 11.01 -14.96
C VAL A 318 13.82 11.62 -15.99
N LYS A 319 13.35 12.69 -16.63
CA LYS A 319 14.06 13.44 -17.69
C LYS A 319 14.49 14.83 -17.27
N ALA A 320 13.91 15.38 -16.21
CA ALA A 320 14.32 16.64 -15.59
C ALA A 320 14.03 16.59 -14.09
N LEU A 321 14.77 17.38 -13.31
CA LEU A 321 14.56 17.54 -11.89
C LEU A 321 14.12 18.98 -11.58
N LEU A 322 13.13 19.11 -10.71
CA LEU A 322 12.71 20.37 -10.11
C LEU A 322 12.97 20.31 -8.59
N VAL A 323 13.89 21.15 -8.14
CA VAL A 323 14.13 21.40 -6.72
C VAL A 323 13.47 22.71 -6.34
N ASN A 324 12.50 22.64 -5.42
CA ASN A 324 11.74 23.79 -4.97
C ASN A 324 11.82 23.89 -3.45
N ILE A 325 12.64 24.82 -2.95
CA ILE A 325 12.93 24.98 -1.52
C ILE A 325 12.41 26.33 -1.03
N PHE A 326 11.67 26.29 0.05
CA PHE A 326 11.34 27.46 0.84
C PHE A 326 12.09 27.41 2.18
N GLY A 327 13.12 28.25 2.33
CA GLY A 327 13.94 28.32 3.52
C GLY A 327 13.20 29.00 4.67
N GLY A 328 12.81 28.20 5.65
CA GLY A 328 12.35 28.66 6.95
C GLY A 328 13.40 28.31 8.02
N ILE A 329 13.17 27.25 8.78
CA ILE A 329 14.15 26.63 9.69
C ILE A 329 15.32 26.10 8.88
N MET A 330 15.04 25.43 7.76
CA MET A 330 16.05 25.04 6.77
C MET A 330 16.58 26.27 6.04
N ARG A 331 17.90 26.33 5.86
CA ARG A 331 18.59 27.47 5.23
C ARG A 331 18.95 27.12 3.80
N CYS A 332 18.70 28.05 2.86
CA CYS A 332 18.98 27.85 1.45
C CYS A 332 20.46 27.60 1.12
N ASP A 333 21.39 28.17 1.90
CA ASP A 333 22.84 27.94 1.73
C ASP A 333 23.23 26.48 2.03
N VAL A 334 22.65 25.86 3.06
CA VAL A 334 22.88 24.43 3.39
C VAL A 334 22.36 23.53 2.28
N ILE A 335 21.14 23.79 1.80
CA ILE A 335 20.56 23.01 0.70
C ILE A 335 21.36 23.20 -0.60
N ALA A 336 21.78 24.43 -0.92
CA ALA A 336 22.61 24.68 -2.10
C ALA A 336 23.93 23.90 -2.06
N GLN A 337 24.57 23.79 -0.90
CA GLN A 337 25.77 22.95 -0.70
C GLN A 337 25.44 21.47 -0.95
N GLY A 338 24.33 20.96 -0.38
CA GLY A 338 23.88 19.58 -0.59
C GLY A 338 23.55 19.28 -2.07
N ILE A 339 22.90 20.20 -2.77
CA ILE A 339 22.63 20.10 -4.21
C ILE A 339 23.94 20.00 -5.00
N VAL A 340 24.89 20.88 -4.71
CA VAL A 340 26.21 20.91 -5.40
C VAL A 340 26.99 19.62 -5.14
N ALA A 341 27.04 19.16 -3.88
CA ALA A 341 27.71 17.92 -3.51
C ALA A 341 27.08 16.70 -4.22
N ALA A 342 25.76 16.60 -4.17
CA ALA A 342 25.01 15.53 -4.82
C ALA A 342 25.20 15.51 -6.35
N ALA A 343 25.08 16.67 -6.99
CA ALA A 343 25.20 16.78 -8.44
C ALA A 343 26.61 16.42 -8.95
N LYS A 344 27.66 16.74 -8.17
CA LYS A 344 29.05 16.34 -8.48
C LYS A 344 29.26 14.83 -8.30
N ASN A 345 28.65 14.23 -7.28
CA ASN A 345 28.84 12.81 -6.96
C ASN A 345 28.10 11.87 -7.91
N ILE A 346 27.04 12.35 -8.57
CA ILE A 346 26.12 11.50 -9.37
C ILE A 346 26.36 11.63 -10.89
N ASP A 347 27.28 12.52 -11.35
CA ASP A 347 27.49 12.84 -12.79
C ASP A 347 26.14 13.13 -13.49
N MET A 348 25.41 14.11 -12.95
CA MET A 348 24.05 14.42 -13.35
C MET A 348 23.98 14.90 -14.80
N LYS A 349 23.27 14.16 -15.65
CA LYS A 349 23.13 14.44 -17.09
C LYS A 349 21.79 15.03 -17.48
N ILE A 350 20.83 15.05 -16.53
CA ILE A 350 19.47 15.56 -16.77
C ILE A 350 19.39 17.02 -16.31
N PRO A 351 18.54 17.85 -16.97
CA PRO A 351 18.31 19.24 -16.58
C PRO A 351 17.88 19.37 -15.13
N LEU A 352 18.49 20.30 -14.41
CA LEU A 352 18.18 20.60 -13.01
C LEU A 352 17.63 22.03 -12.89
N VAL A 353 16.35 22.17 -12.62
CA VAL A 353 15.71 23.44 -12.32
C VAL A 353 15.71 23.63 -10.80
N VAL A 354 16.18 24.79 -10.32
CA VAL A 354 16.24 25.08 -8.89
C VAL A 354 15.60 26.42 -8.57
N ARG A 355 14.61 26.37 -7.68
CA ARG A 355 14.02 27.54 -7.05
C ARG A 355 14.34 27.54 -5.57
N LEU A 356 14.99 28.60 -5.09
CA LEU A 356 15.25 28.85 -3.68
C LEU A 356 14.58 30.14 -3.25
N GLU A 357 13.94 30.13 -2.08
CA GLU A 357 13.36 31.31 -1.45
C GLU A 357 13.46 31.20 0.09
N GLY A 358 13.47 32.35 0.79
CA GLY A 358 13.51 32.40 2.25
C GLY A 358 14.92 32.60 2.82
N THR A 359 15.22 31.98 3.97
CA THR A 359 16.44 32.22 4.75
C THR A 359 17.71 31.92 3.95
N ASN A 360 18.62 32.90 3.86
CA ASN A 360 19.92 32.84 3.16
C ASN A 360 19.79 32.55 1.65
N VAL A 361 18.72 32.98 1.00
CA VAL A 361 18.47 32.74 -0.42
C VAL A 361 19.58 33.26 -1.32
N GLU A 362 20.08 34.49 -1.08
CA GLU A 362 21.13 35.09 -1.89
C GLU A 362 22.46 34.32 -1.79
N ILE A 363 22.77 33.82 -0.60
CA ILE A 363 23.96 32.96 -0.40
C ILE A 363 23.78 31.63 -1.12
N GLY A 364 22.59 31.03 -1.03
CA GLY A 364 22.29 29.77 -1.73
C GLY A 364 22.36 29.93 -3.25
N LYS A 365 21.75 30.98 -3.82
CA LYS A 365 21.84 31.29 -5.27
C LYS A 365 23.29 31.47 -5.72
N LYS A 366 24.12 32.16 -4.94
CA LYS A 366 25.52 32.34 -5.23
C LYS A 366 26.33 31.02 -5.23
N ILE A 367 26.12 30.15 -4.22
CA ILE A 367 26.70 28.81 -4.16
C ILE A 367 26.38 28.00 -5.42
N LEU A 368 25.13 28.03 -5.85
CA LEU A 368 24.67 27.33 -7.07
C LEU A 368 25.33 27.90 -8.32
N ALA A 369 25.40 29.23 -8.47
CA ALA A 369 26.02 29.90 -9.60
C ALA A 369 27.52 29.63 -9.71
N ASP A 370 28.23 29.65 -8.58
CA ASP A 370 29.69 29.42 -8.51
C ASP A 370 30.09 27.93 -8.61
N SER A 371 29.12 27.01 -8.60
CA SER A 371 29.35 25.56 -8.57
C SER A 371 29.91 24.96 -9.85
N GLY A 372 29.72 25.64 -11.00
CA GLY A 372 30.06 25.12 -12.33
C GLY A 372 29.09 24.03 -12.84
N ILE A 373 27.99 23.75 -12.16
CA ILE A 373 26.99 22.80 -12.56
C ILE A 373 25.96 23.51 -13.46
N ALA A 374 25.46 22.83 -14.49
CA ALA A 374 24.41 23.34 -15.38
C ALA A 374 23.06 23.36 -14.66
N ILE A 375 22.83 24.39 -13.83
CA ILE A 375 21.57 24.61 -13.11
C ILE A 375 20.77 25.69 -13.84
N ILE A 376 19.45 25.43 -13.96
CA ILE A 376 18.48 26.39 -14.49
C ILE A 376 17.81 27.08 -13.29
N PRO A 377 18.17 28.33 -12.96
CA PRO A 377 17.57 29.02 -11.83
C PRO A 377 16.15 29.48 -12.14
N ALA A 378 15.30 29.53 -11.12
CA ALA A 378 13.96 30.11 -11.20
C ALA A 378 13.70 31.00 -9.98
N ASP A 379 13.02 32.13 -10.21
CA ASP A 379 12.76 33.12 -9.16
C ASP A 379 11.43 32.89 -8.43
N ASN A 380 10.50 32.20 -9.04
CA ASN A 380 9.23 31.86 -8.43
C ASN A 380 8.76 30.46 -8.86
N LEU A 381 7.70 29.96 -8.22
CA LEU A 381 7.19 28.61 -8.44
C LEU A 381 6.63 28.43 -9.85
N ASP A 382 5.96 29.45 -10.39
CA ASP A 382 5.38 29.46 -11.73
C ASP A 382 6.48 29.29 -12.79
N GLU A 383 7.51 30.10 -12.73
CA GLU A 383 8.68 30.04 -13.62
C GLU A 383 9.42 28.68 -13.49
N ALA A 384 9.54 28.17 -12.27
CA ALA A 384 10.20 26.89 -12.01
C ALA A 384 9.47 25.74 -12.72
N ALA A 385 8.14 25.71 -12.63
CA ALA A 385 7.33 24.68 -13.28
C ALA A 385 7.40 24.81 -14.82
N GLN A 386 7.29 26.02 -15.38
CA GLN A 386 7.42 26.25 -16.82
C GLN A 386 8.78 25.76 -17.35
N LYS A 387 9.87 26.10 -16.66
CA LYS A 387 11.23 25.68 -17.03
C LYS A 387 11.39 24.17 -16.93
N ALA A 388 10.87 23.53 -15.89
CA ALA A 388 10.92 22.09 -15.75
C ALA A 388 10.12 21.36 -16.85
N VAL A 389 8.94 21.84 -17.18
CA VAL A 389 8.13 21.30 -18.28
C VAL A 389 8.78 21.53 -19.65
N ALA A 390 9.41 22.68 -19.86
CA ALA A 390 10.16 22.95 -21.10
C ALA A 390 11.40 22.05 -21.25
N ALA A 391 12.03 21.66 -20.15
CA ALA A 391 13.23 20.82 -20.15
C ALA A 391 12.98 19.34 -20.51
N VAL A 392 11.73 18.87 -20.48
CA VAL A 392 11.34 17.48 -20.85
C VAL A 392 10.69 17.37 -22.24
N LYS A 393 10.43 18.51 -22.89
CA LYS A 393 9.93 18.57 -24.29
C LYS A 393 11.08 18.49 -25.27
#